data_1065574d454843e0c46d1aca1dc2f2df
#
_entry.id   1065574d454843e0c46d1aca1dc2f2df
#
_cell.length_a   1.000
_cell.length_b   1.000
_cell.length_c   1.000
_cell.angle_alpha   90.00
_cell.angle_beta   90.00
_cell.angle_gamma   90.00
#
_symmetry.space_group_name_H-M   'P 1'
#
loop_
_entity.id
_entity.type
_entity.pdbx_description
1 polymer ?
#
loop_
_entity_poly.entity_id
_entity_poly.type
_entity_poly.pdbx_seq_one_letter_code
_entity_poly.pdbx_strand_id
1 'polypeptide(L)'
;MLSLNNNTKIFLINFLLFSFPISFILGNLIINLNILILIITTFILYGRQIFEIEFSTVDKTVLLFFSYIVAIGIFNNYFNFDFSAPPHQEFLLTKSLAYTRYLLLYFVIKFLILKNLVKFKFLFICFGLSALFVSIDIIIQFYFGKDLFGFEGSGRRLSGLFQDEYIAGAYIQRFYIFMPLSMILYWLKEKKFFYYLLFFITLLISLFGIMFSGNRMPLVLFIITLTIFLAYQKEFHKILIVSLLVFIFSIYYLVNNNTNFHWHFKTFVNKGFQITSYFQNKLYGNETNYLANTYVKEFETGILTWKQNKIFGGGIKSFYFNCTNIKDSVMDKTGGTNCNSHPHNYYLQIAAELGLVGLIITVYLFLLILFKILRVLHYSKKNQDEKKIPFLALFIAEICPFKTSASFFTTSTSAYLFILIPMIVSFADYRINEIK
;
A
#
# COMPACT_ATOMS: atom_id res chain seq x y z
N MET A 1 23.16 -28.26 -0.20
CA MET A 1 23.04 -27.11 0.72
C MET A 1 24.43 -26.50 0.89
N LEU A 2 24.57 -25.19 0.62
CA LEU A 2 25.82 -24.49 0.87
C LEU A 2 26.11 -24.50 2.37
N SER A 3 27.30 -24.93 2.77
CA SER A 3 27.78 -25.01 4.18
C SER A 3 28.13 -23.60 4.71
N LEU A 4 27.28 -22.61 4.44
CA LEU A 4 27.51 -21.26 4.95
C LEU A 4 27.29 -21.24 6.47
N ASN A 5 28.14 -20.46 7.17
CA ASN A 5 27.93 -20.16 8.58
C ASN A 5 26.55 -19.52 8.82
N ASN A 6 25.91 -19.83 9.94
CA ASN A 6 24.57 -19.32 10.27
C ASN A 6 24.50 -17.80 10.27
N ASN A 7 25.56 -17.11 10.72
CA ASN A 7 25.64 -15.65 10.71
C ASN A 7 25.62 -15.08 9.28
N THR A 8 26.30 -15.72 8.34
CA THR A 8 26.33 -15.31 6.94
C THR A 8 24.95 -15.49 6.28
N LYS A 9 24.24 -16.59 6.59
CA LYS A 9 22.87 -16.84 6.11
C LYS A 9 21.92 -15.73 6.58
N ILE A 10 21.96 -15.42 7.88
CA ILE A 10 21.12 -14.37 8.47
C ILE A 10 21.48 -13.00 7.90
N PHE A 11 22.77 -12.71 7.67
CA PHE A 11 23.20 -11.45 7.07
C PHE A 11 22.64 -11.28 5.66
N LEU A 12 22.80 -12.27 4.77
CA LEU A 12 22.30 -12.21 3.39
C LEU A 12 20.79 -11.96 3.31
N ILE A 13 20.01 -12.70 4.12
CA ILE A 13 18.56 -12.54 4.17
C ILE A 13 18.18 -11.14 4.63
N ASN A 14 18.79 -10.68 5.71
CA ASN A 14 18.47 -9.36 6.26
C ASN A 14 18.91 -8.23 5.32
N PHE A 15 20.03 -8.38 4.63
CA PHE A 15 20.45 -7.41 3.61
C PHE A 15 19.39 -7.25 2.52
N LEU A 16 18.86 -8.36 1.99
CA LEU A 16 17.79 -8.33 0.98
C LEU A 16 16.49 -7.75 1.52
N LEU A 17 16.13 -8.03 2.78
CA LEU A 17 14.95 -7.43 3.42
C LEU A 17 15.12 -5.91 3.64
N PHE A 18 16.31 -5.48 4.07
CA PHE A 18 16.59 -4.07 4.32
C PHE A 18 16.70 -3.24 3.05
N SER A 19 17.03 -3.87 1.91
CA SER A 19 17.10 -3.19 0.61
C SER A 19 15.72 -2.95 -0.05
N PHE A 20 14.63 -3.52 0.47
CA PHE A 20 13.29 -3.30 -0.12
C PHE A 20 12.92 -1.82 -0.27
N PRO A 21 13.07 -0.94 0.74
CA PRO A 21 12.72 0.47 0.56
C PRO A 21 13.48 1.13 -0.59
N ILE A 22 14.76 0.81 -0.74
CA ILE A 22 15.59 1.30 -1.87
C ILE A 22 15.07 0.74 -3.19
N SER A 23 14.70 -0.55 -3.20
CA SER A 23 14.13 -1.19 -4.40
C SER A 23 12.84 -0.50 -4.86
N PHE A 24 12.02 -0.02 -3.91
CA PHE A 24 10.80 0.74 -4.24
C PHE A 24 11.12 2.11 -4.87
N ILE A 25 12.22 2.76 -4.49
CA ILE A 25 12.69 4.00 -5.10
C ILE A 25 13.22 3.75 -6.51
N LEU A 26 13.99 2.67 -6.70
CA LEU A 26 14.62 2.32 -7.98
C LEU A 26 13.65 1.74 -9.01
N GLY A 27 12.41 1.45 -8.62
CA GLY A 27 11.33 1.09 -9.53
C GLY A 27 11.05 -0.41 -9.67
N ASN A 28 10.06 -0.71 -10.51
CA ASN A 28 9.41 -2.02 -10.58
C ASN A 28 10.36 -3.18 -10.94
N LEU A 29 11.37 -2.94 -11.78
CA LEU A 29 12.36 -3.96 -12.15
C LEU A 29 13.16 -4.40 -10.92
N ILE A 30 13.67 -3.45 -10.15
CA ILE A 30 14.51 -3.70 -8.99
C ILE A 30 13.70 -4.35 -7.85
N ILE A 31 12.43 -3.96 -7.68
CA ILE A 31 11.51 -4.66 -6.75
C ILE A 31 11.41 -6.14 -7.13
N ASN A 32 11.16 -6.45 -8.40
CA ASN A 32 11.01 -7.83 -8.86
C ASN A 32 12.30 -8.64 -8.71
N LEU A 33 13.45 -8.05 -9.01
CA LEU A 33 14.76 -8.68 -8.82
C LEU A 33 15.02 -8.97 -7.34
N ASN A 34 14.75 -8.01 -6.45
CA ASN A 34 14.93 -8.20 -5.01
C ASN A 34 14.02 -9.33 -4.48
N ILE A 35 12.75 -9.37 -4.89
CA ILE A 35 11.82 -10.45 -4.55
C ILE A 35 12.38 -11.80 -5.02
N LEU A 36 12.79 -11.89 -6.28
CA LEU A 36 13.29 -13.13 -6.87
C LEU A 36 14.56 -13.62 -6.16
N ILE A 37 15.51 -12.73 -5.92
CA ILE A 37 16.76 -13.05 -5.22
C ILE A 37 16.46 -13.49 -3.78
N LEU A 38 15.56 -12.81 -3.05
CA LEU A 38 15.17 -13.22 -1.70
C LEU A 38 14.54 -14.61 -1.68
N ILE A 39 13.63 -14.90 -2.61
CA ILE A 39 13.01 -16.23 -2.74
C ILE A 39 14.06 -17.29 -3.02
N ILE A 40 14.86 -17.11 -4.08
CA ILE A 40 15.89 -18.08 -4.49
C ILE A 40 16.90 -18.31 -3.36
N THR A 41 17.42 -17.25 -2.75
CA THR A 41 18.38 -17.35 -1.64
C THR A 41 17.78 -18.12 -0.48
N THR A 42 16.54 -17.85 -0.10
CA THR A 42 15.88 -18.55 1.00
C THR A 42 15.67 -20.03 0.67
N PHE A 43 15.28 -20.38 -0.56
CA PHE A 43 15.15 -21.78 -1.00
C PHE A 43 16.51 -22.52 -1.04
N ILE A 44 17.58 -21.88 -1.47
CA ILE A 44 18.93 -22.46 -1.47
C ILE A 44 19.39 -22.72 -0.03
N LEU A 45 19.11 -21.81 0.90
CA LEU A 45 19.60 -21.92 2.28
C LEU A 45 18.79 -22.88 3.15
N TYR A 46 17.47 -22.95 2.96
CA TYR A 46 16.55 -23.68 3.83
C TYR A 46 15.76 -24.80 3.14
N GLY A 47 15.71 -24.82 1.81
CA GLY A 47 15.09 -25.89 1.04
C GLY A 47 13.61 -26.11 1.39
N ARG A 48 13.26 -27.37 1.67
CA ARG A 48 11.87 -27.78 1.96
C ARG A 48 11.34 -27.27 3.30
N GLN A 49 12.19 -26.82 4.23
CA GLN A 49 11.76 -26.31 5.54
C GLN A 49 10.79 -25.13 5.43
N ILE A 50 10.80 -24.42 4.31
CA ILE A 50 9.88 -23.30 4.05
C ILE A 50 8.41 -23.78 4.04
N PHE A 51 8.15 -25.02 3.65
CA PHE A 51 6.81 -25.60 3.57
C PHE A 51 6.40 -26.39 4.83
N GLU A 52 7.30 -26.54 5.81
CA GLU A 52 7.02 -27.20 7.09
C GLU A 52 6.29 -26.28 8.09
N ILE A 53 5.84 -25.10 7.65
CA ILE A 53 5.11 -24.14 8.46
C ILE A 53 3.66 -24.59 8.60
N GLU A 54 3.13 -24.54 9.81
CA GLU A 54 1.70 -24.77 10.03
C GLU A 54 0.85 -23.72 9.30
N PHE A 55 -0.11 -24.20 8.51
CA PHE A 55 -1.00 -23.36 7.72
C PHE A 55 -2.19 -22.90 8.57
N SER A 56 -2.24 -21.61 8.85
CA SER A 56 -3.39 -20.97 9.47
C SER A 56 -4.54 -20.78 8.46
N THR A 57 -5.73 -20.40 8.95
CA THR A 57 -6.87 -20.07 8.08
C THR A 57 -6.53 -18.95 7.08
N VAL A 58 -5.72 -17.97 7.51
CA VAL A 58 -5.27 -16.88 6.62
C VAL A 58 -4.41 -17.43 5.49
N ASP A 59 -3.48 -18.36 5.76
CA ASP A 59 -2.63 -18.97 4.74
C ASP A 59 -3.44 -19.74 3.69
N LYS A 60 -4.44 -20.50 4.16
CA LYS A 60 -5.37 -21.23 3.28
C LYS A 60 -6.16 -20.28 2.39
N THR A 61 -6.59 -19.12 2.94
CA THR A 61 -7.32 -18.10 2.17
C THR A 61 -6.38 -17.38 1.19
N VAL A 62 -5.13 -17.14 1.54
CA VAL A 62 -4.12 -16.61 0.60
C VAL A 62 -3.89 -17.61 -0.54
N LEU A 63 -3.74 -18.90 -0.25
CA LEU A 63 -3.64 -19.94 -1.28
C LEU A 63 -4.88 -19.95 -2.18
N LEU A 64 -6.08 -19.89 -1.61
CA LEU A 64 -7.33 -19.82 -2.36
C LEU A 64 -7.36 -18.60 -3.29
N PHE A 65 -6.94 -17.43 -2.82
CA PHE A 65 -6.88 -16.20 -3.61
C PHE A 65 -5.95 -16.36 -4.83
N PHE A 66 -4.74 -16.88 -4.64
CA PHE A 66 -3.81 -17.06 -5.75
C PHE A 66 -4.22 -18.18 -6.69
N SER A 67 -4.79 -19.29 -6.17
CA SER A 67 -5.34 -20.37 -7.01
C SER A 67 -6.50 -19.87 -7.86
N TYR A 68 -7.36 -19.02 -7.32
CA TYR A 68 -8.44 -18.38 -8.05
C TYR A 68 -7.92 -17.48 -9.17
N ILE A 69 -6.91 -16.64 -8.90
CA ILE A 69 -6.27 -15.79 -9.91
C ILE A 69 -5.75 -16.61 -11.10
N VAL A 70 -5.04 -17.71 -10.80
CA VAL A 70 -4.49 -18.59 -11.84
C VAL A 70 -5.61 -19.30 -12.60
N ALA A 71 -6.62 -19.81 -11.88
CA ALA A 71 -7.76 -20.49 -12.49
C ALA A 71 -8.52 -19.57 -13.46
N ILE A 72 -8.78 -18.32 -13.08
CA ILE A 72 -9.43 -17.34 -13.95
C ILE A 72 -8.56 -16.97 -15.15
N GLY A 73 -7.23 -16.83 -14.95
CA GLY A 73 -6.29 -16.61 -16.05
C GLY A 73 -6.31 -17.74 -17.08
N ILE A 74 -6.30 -18.99 -16.61
CA ILE A 74 -6.41 -20.18 -17.47
C ILE A 74 -7.77 -20.23 -18.16
N PHE A 75 -8.85 -20.06 -17.38
CA PHE A 75 -10.21 -20.15 -17.89
C PHE A 75 -10.46 -19.12 -19.01
N ASN A 76 -10.11 -17.85 -18.80
CA ASN A 76 -10.28 -16.81 -19.82
C ASN A 76 -9.37 -17.01 -21.05
N ASN A 77 -8.22 -17.67 -20.89
CA ASN A 77 -7.34 -17.97 -22.02
C ASN A 77 -7.88 -19.09 -22.94
N TYR A 78 -8.51 -20.12 -22.37
CA TYR A 78 -8.92 -21.30 -23.13
C TYR A 78 -10.39 -21.29 -23.53
N PHE A 79 -11.29 -20.67 -22.78
CA PHE A 79 -12.74 -20.77 -22.99
C PHE A 79 -13.38 -19.54 -23.65
N ASN A 80 -12.55 -18.63 -24.22
CA ASN A 80 -13.02 -17.51 -25.07
C ASN A 80 -14.32 -16.86 -24.58
N PHE A 81 -14.34 -16.31 -23.38
CA PHE A 81 -15.33 -15.30 -23.12
C PHE A 81 -14.96 -14.08 -23.96
N ASP A 82 -15.93 -13.56 -24.71
CA ASP A 82 -15.78 -12.44 -25.69
C ASP A 82 -15.24 -11.10 -25.13
N PHE A 83 -14.46 -11.15 -24.07
CA PHE A 83 -14.06 -9.98 -23.30
C PHE A 83 -12.71 -9.37 -23.71
N SER A 84 -11.88 -10.12 -24.44
CA SER A 84 -10.60 -9.59 -24.92
C SER A 84 -10.27 -10.14 -26.28
N ALA A 85 -9.77 -9.26 -27.16
CA ALA A 85 -9.24 -9.68 -28.45
C ALA A 85 -8.09 -10.70 -28.27
N PRO A 86 -7.92 -11.67 -29.20
CA PRO A 86 -6.96 -12.78 -29.08
C PRO A 86 -5.55 -12.44 -28.55
N PRO A 87 -4.89 -11.33 -28.96
CA PRO A 87 -3.54 -11.03 -28.46
C PRO A 87 -3.49 -10.68 -26.96
N HIS A 88 -4.62 -10.39 -26.33
CA HIS A 88 -4.66 -10.00 -24.92
C HIS A 88 -4.82 -11.20 -23.98
N GLN A 89 -5.33 -12.31 -24.43
CA GLN A 89 -5.57 -13.51 -23.62
C GLN A 89 -4.29 -14.12 -23.07
N GLU A 90 -3.27 -14.34 -23.93
CA GLU A 90 -1.97 -14.85 -23.50
C GLU A 90 -1.29 -13.90 -22.52
N PHE A 91 -1.45 -12.59 -22.72
CA PHE A 91 -0.95 -11.58 -21.79
C PHE A 91 -1.60 -11.71 -20.41
N LEU A 92 -2.91 -11.88 -20.34
CA LEU A 92 -3.66 -12.02 -19.09
C LEU A 92 -3.25 -13.28 -18.32
N LEU A 93 -3.09 -14.41 -19.02
CA LEU A 93 -2.59 -15.66 -18.43
C LEU A 93 -1.19 -15.49 -17.89
N THR A 94 -0.29 -14.92 -18.69
CA THR A 94 1.10 -14.66 -18.27
C THR A 94 1.15 -13.76 -17.01
N LYS A 95 0.31 -12.73 -16.93
CA LYS A 95 0.21 -11.86 -15.74
C LYS A 95 -0.31 -12.61 -14.53
N SER A 96 -1.30 -13.48 -14.69
CA SER A 96 -1.85 -14.31 -13.62
C SER A 96 -0.82 -15.29 -13.07
N LEU A 97 -0.06 -15.96 -13.95
CA LEU A 97 1.03 -16.84 -13.54
C LEU A 97 2.19 -16.07 -12.87
N ALA A 98 2.62 -14.97 -13.47
CA ALA A 98 3.68 -14.14 -12.91
C ALA A 98 3.30 -13.55 -11.53
N TYR A 99 2.01 -13.38 -11.24
CA TYR A 99 1.53 -12.85 -9.97
C TYR A 99 1.80 -13.82 -8.81
N THR A 100 1.95 -15.12 -9.07
CA THR A 100 2.24 -16.15 -8.05
C THR A 100 3.58 -15.94 -7.32
N ARG A 101 4.50 -15.12 -7.86
CA ARG A 101 5.72 -14.74 -7.12
C ARG A 101 5.44 -14.08 -5.77
N TYR A 102 4.30 -13.39 -5.63
CA TYR A 102 3.90 -12.78 -4.36
C TYR A 102 3.38 -13.82 -3.35
N LEU A 103 2.85 -14.95 -3.82
CA LEU A 103 2.54 -16.09 -2.96
C LEU A 103 3.83 -16.68 -2.37
N LEU A 104 4.84 -16.89 -3.20
CA LEU A 104 6.15 -17.36 -2.75
C LEU A 104 6.80 -16.38 -1.77
N LEU A 105 6.75 -15.07 -2.08
CA LEU A 105 7.21 -14.01 -1.19
C LEU A 105 6.50 -14.07 0.17
N TYR A 106 5.18 -14.25 0.19
CA TYR A 106 4.39 -14.38 1.41
C TYR A 106 4.91 -15.52 2.29
N PHE A 107 5.07 -16.73 1.75
CA PHE A 107 5.55 -17.89 2.53
C PHE A 107 7.00 -17.73 2.98
N VAL A 108 7.86 -17.19 2.12
CA VAL A 108 9.25 -16.91 2.47
C VAL A 108 9.33 -15.94 3.65
N ILE A 109 8.65 -14.81 3.61
CA ILE A 109 8.67 -13.83 4.71
C ILE A 109 8.07 -14.43 5.98
N LYS A 110 6.94 -15.14 5.88
CA LYS A 110 6.34 -15.84 7.02
C LYS A 110 7.33 -16.81 7.67
N PHE A 111 7.99 -17.65 6.87
CA PHE A 111 9.02 -18.59 7.34
C PHE A 111 10.15 -17.87 8.07
N LEU A 112 10.71 -16.83 7.47
CA LEU A 112 11.82 -16.07 8.03
C LEU A 112 11.49 -15.47 9.40
N ILE A 113 10.25 -15.00 9.57
CA ILE A 113 9.80 -14.42 10.85
C ILE A 113 9.59 -15.52 11.89
N LEU A 114 8.91 -16.61 11.55
CA LEU A 114 8.64 -17.72 12.48
C LEU A 114 9.92 -18.40 12.96
N LYS A 115 10.97 -18.44 12.12
CA LYS A 115 12.29 -18.95 12.50
C LYS A 115 13.19 -17.92 13.18
N ASN A 116 12.67 -16.71 13.52
CA ASN A 116 13.42 -15.62 14.16
C ASN A 116 14.67 -15.17 13.38
N LEU A 117 14.64 -15.27 12.04
CA LEU A 117 15.77 -14.92 11.18
C LEU A 117 15.77 -13.42 10.81
N VAL A 118 14.69 -12.69 11.07
CA VAL A 118 14.53 -11.27 10.75
C VAL A 118 15.00 -10.39 11.90
N LYS A 119 15.93 -9.48 11.63
CA LYS A 119 16.42 -8.49 12.59
C LYS A 119 15.55 -7.22 12.53
N PHE A 120 14.40 -7.23 13.19
CA PHE A 120 13.40 -6.15 13.13
C PHE A 120 13.95 -4.76 13.49
N LYS A 121 14.91 -4.65 14.42
CA LYS A 121 15.54 -3.37 14.76
C LYS A 121 16.10 -2.66 13.53
N PHE A 122 16.93 -3.36 12.77
CA PHE A 122 17.56 -2.80 11.58
C PHE A 122 16.55 -2.60 10.44
N LEU A 123 15.59 -3.55 10.30
CA LEU A 123 14.51 -3.41 9.33
C LEU A 123 13.73 -2.09 9.53
N PHE A 124 13.31 -1.81 10.76
CA PHE A 124 12.54 -0.61 11.08
C PHE A 124 13.37 0.67 10.88
N ILE A 125 14.64 0.64 11.26
CA ILE A 125 15.54 1.77 11.03
C ILE A 125 15.70 2.03 9.53
N CYS A 126 15.98 1.01 8.72
CA CYS A 126 16.15 1.16 7.28
C CYS A 126 14.87 1.68 6.60
N PHE A 127 13.71 1.14 6.98
CA PHE A 127 12.41 1.56 6.43
C PHE A 127 12.12 3.03 6.82
N GLY A 128 12.32 3.38 8.08
CA GLY A 128 12.07 4.73 8.56
C GLY A 128 13.03 5.77 7.98
N LEU A 129 14.34 5.46 7.92
CA LEU A 129 15.34 6.36 7.35
C LEU A 129 15.12 6.60 5.85
N SER A 130 14.70 5.58 5.10
CA SER A 130 14.38 5.76 3.68
C SER A 130 13.21 6.71 3.46
N ALA A 131 12.17 6.64 4.30
CA ALA A 131 11.05 7.57 4.24
C ALA A 131 11.44 9.00 4.61
N LEU A 132 12.31 9.17 5.61
CA LEU A 132 12.85 10.47 5.97
C LEU A 132 13.70 11.07 4.84
N PHE A 133 14.54 10.26 4.20
CA PHE A 133 15.35 10.68 3.08
C PHE A 133 14.49 11.20 1.91
N VAL A 134 13.47 10.45 1.53
CA VAL A 134 12.51 10.89 0.51
C VAL A 134 11.76 12.15 0.95
N SER A 135 11.41 12.26 2.23
CA SER A 135 10.73 13.47 2.74
C SER A 135 11.60 14.72 2.64
N ILE A 136 12.88 14.60 2.99
CA ILE A 136 13.86 15.70 2.89
C ILE A 136 14.06 16.07 1.41
N ASP A 137 14.21 15.11 0.55
CA ASP A 137 14.37 15.31 -0.89
C ASP A 137 13.20 16.10 -1.51
N ILE A 138 11.96 15.73 -1.18
CA ILE A 138 10.75 16.47 -1.58
C ILE A 138 10.75 17.92 -1.03
N ILE A 139 11.18 18.11 0.22
CA ILE A 139 11.26 19.45 0.81
C ILE A 139 12.31 20.30 0.06
N ILE A 140 13.44 19.73 -0.29
CA ILE A 140 14.48 20.39 -1.10
C ILE A 140 13.92 20.74 -2.49
N GLN A 141 13.28 19.79 -3.15
CA GLN A 141 12.65 20.04 -4.46
C GLN A 141 11.60 21.16 -4.40
N PHE A 142 10.84 21.26 -3.30
CA PHE A 142 9.85 22.33 -3.13
C PHE A 142 10.47 23.72 -3.05
N TYR A 143 11.58 23.88 -2.30
CA TYR A 143 12.20 25.19 -2.09
C TYR A 143 13.16 25.59 -3.21
N PHE A 144 13.87 24.62 -3.81
CA PHE A 144 14.92 24.89 -4.80
C PHE A 144 14.49 24.60 -6.25
N GLY A 145 13.29 24.02 -6.45
CA GLY A 145 12.78 23.66 -7.75
C GLY A 145 13.37 22.36 -8.33
N LYS A 146 14.46 21.85 -7.75
CA LYS A 146 15.15 20.60 -8.12
C LYS A 146 15.39 19.76 -6.89
N ASP A 147 15.29 18.43 -7.05
CA ASP A 147 15.62 17.49 -5.99
C ASP A 147 17.15 17.35 -5.81
N LEU A 148 17.58 16.46 -4.90
CA LEU A 148 18.98 16.19 -4.62
C LEU A 148 19.76 15.64 -5.83
N PHE A 149 19.09 15.09 -6.84
CA PHE A 149 19.67 14.50 -8.04
C PHE A 149 19.48 15.37 -9.29
N GLY A 150 18.89 16.55 -9.12
CA GLY A 150 18.70 17.53 -10.19
C GLY A 150 17.40 17.38 -10.99
N PHE A 151 16.47 16.49 -10.59
CA PHE A 151 15.17 16.38 -11.24
C PHE A 151 14.28 17.57 -10.90
N GLU A 152 13.69 18.18 -11.93
CA GLU A 152 12.83 19.35 -11.77
C GLU A 152 11.43 18.97 -11.28
N GLY A 153 10.90 19.76 -10.36
CA GLY A 153 9.52 19.62 -9.91
C GLY A 153 8.53 20.16 -10.93
N SER A 154 7.47 19.41 -11.27
CA SER A 154 6.41 19.88 -12.16
C SER A 154 5.41 20.78 -11.43
N GLY A 155 5.80 21.89 -10.83
CA GLY A 155 5.01 22.94 -10.19
C GLY A 155 3.76 22.52 -9.37
N ARG A 156 3.06 21.48 -9.77
CA ARG A 156 1.81 21.00 -9.18
C ARG A 156 1.98 19.77 -8.29
N ARG A 157 2.91 18.87 -8.63
CA ARG A 157 3.24 17.66 -7.87
C ARG A 157 4.75 17.49 -7.89
N LEU A 158 5.30 17.11 -6.75
CA LEU A 158 6.71 16.83 -6.64
C LEU A 158 6.91 15.33 -6.57
N SER A 159 7.80 14.83 -7.40
CA SER A 159 8.12 13.40 -7.49
C SER A 159 9.37 13.03 -6.70
N GLY A 160 10.28 13.99 -6.46
CA GLY A 160 11.58 13.73 -5.87
C GLY A 160 12.32 12.65 -6.64
N LEU A 161 12.89 11.71 -5.93
CA LEU A 161 13.64 10.56 -6.45
C LEU A 161 12.88 9.66 -7.44
N PHE A 162 11.55 9.80 -7.54
CA PHE A 162 10.72 8.94 -8.40
C PHE A 162 10.56 9.48 -9.84
N GLN A 163 11.29 10.53 -10.19
CA GLN A 163 11.32 11.09 -11.55
C GLN A 163 9.91 11.45 -12.07
N ASP A 164 9.41 10.72 -13.06
CA ASP A 164 8.10 10.97 -13.67
C ASP A 164 6.92 10.39 -12.85
N GLU A 165 7.19 9.58 -11.81
CA GLU A 165 6.16 8.94 -11.01
C GLU A 165 5.84 9.76 -9.75
N TYR A 166 4.64 10.29 -9.65
CA TYR A 166 4.18 11.08 -8.49
C TYR A 166 3.72 10.20 -7.31
N ILE A 167 4.63 9.32 -6.81
CA ILE A 167 4.33 8.35 -5.76
C ILE A 167 5.05 8.63 -4.43
N ALA A 168 5.85 9.68 -4.36
CA ALA A 168 6.65 10.01 -3.18
C ALA A 168 5.83 10.10 -1.88
N GLY A 169 4.67 10.75 -1.91
CA GLY A 169 3.78 10.82 -0.75
C GLY A 169 3.25 9.45 -0.31
N ALA A 170 2.95 8.55 -1.25
CA ALA A 170 2.52 7.19 -0.94
C ALA A 170 3.67 6.35 -0.35
N TYR A 171 4.89 6.58 -0.81
CA TYR A 171 6.09 5.96 -0.26
C TYR A 171 6.31 6.40 1.20
N ILE A 172 6.31 7.69 1.48
CA ILE A 172 6.47 8.23 2.83
C ILE A 172 5.37 7.67 3.76
N GLN A 173 4.11 7.66 3.31
CA GLN A 173 2.98 7.13 4.08
C GLN A 173 3.17 5.66 4.49
N ARG A 174 3.75 4.83 3.62
CA ARG A 174 3.97 3.41 3.86
C ARG A 174 5.15 3.11 4.77
N PHE A 175 6.22 3.90 4.71
CA PHE A 175 7.48 3.56 5.37
C PHE A 175 7.80 4.41 6.59
N TYR A 176 7.25 5.62 6.73
CA TYR A 176 7.61 6.50 7.84
C TYR A 176 7.31 5.93 9.22
N ILE A 177 6.17 5.25 9.40
CA ILE A 177 5.74 4.77 10.71
C ILE A 177 6.76 3.86 11.42
N PHE A 178 7.67 3.26 10.67
CA PHE A 178 8.74 2.44 11.21
C PHE A 178 9.81 3.26 11.94
N MET A 179 9.95 4.56 11.61
CA MET A 179 10.89 5.45 12.32
C MET A 179 10.47 5.70 13.76
N PRO A 180 9.29 6.24 14.07
CA PRO A 180 8.83 6.37 15.45
C PRO A 180 8.78 5.03 16.19
N LEU A 181 8.42 3.95 15.52
CA LEU A 181 8.45 2.63 16.14
C LEU A 181 9.85 2.21 16.56
N SER A 182 10.86 2.40 15.71
CA SER A 182 12.24 2.08 16.05
C SER A 182 12.74 2.91 17.24
N MET A 183 12.34 4.18 17.31
CA MET A 183 12.67 5.06 18.43
C MET A 183 12.05 4.56 19.74
N ILE A 184 10.76 4.24 19.73
CA ILE A 184 10.02 3.75 20.92
C ILE A 184 10.63 2.46 21.45
N LEU A 185 10.88 1.50 20.56
CA LEU A 185 11.30 0.16 20.97
C LEU A 185 12.76 0.09 21.45
N TYR A 186 13.64 0.93 20.89
CA TYR A 186 15.06 0.73 21.07
C TYR A 186 15.79 1.89 21.74
N TRP A 187 15.22 3.11 21.72
CA TRP A 187 15.92 4.31 22.19
C TRP A 187 15.19 5.07 23.31
N LEU A 188 13.85 5.09 23.31
CA LEU A 188 13.06 5.87 24.26
C LEU A 188 12.96 5.26 25.67
N LYS A 189 13.50 4.07 25.89
CA LYS A 189 13.56 3.48 27.25
C LYS A 189 14.24 4.38 28.29
N GLU A 190 15.13 5.23 27.85
CA GLU A 190 15.88 6.16 28.70
C GLU A 190 15.12 7.48 28.98
N LYS A 191 13.92 7.69 28.42
CA LYS A 191 13.05 8.88 28.60
C LYS A 191 13.77 10.23 28.47
N LYS A 192 14.82 10.34 27.65
CA LYS A 192 15.59 11.57 27.46
C LYS A 192 14.83 12.54 26.54
N PHE A 193 14.80 13.82 26.91
CA PHE A 193 14.18 14.90 26.12
C PHE A 193 14.63 14.89 24.64
N PHE A 194 15.89 14.57 24.39
CA PHE A 194 16.45 14.47 23.05
C PHE A 194 15.66 13.52 22.12
N TYR A 195 15.19 12.36 22.61
CA TYR A 195 14.46 11.41 21.78
C TYR A 195 13.05 11.91 21.43
N TYR A 196 12.39 12.63 22.35
CA TYR A 196 11.11 13.26 22.06
C TYR A 196 11.22 14.38 21.03
N LEU A 197 12.31 15.18 21.12
CA LEU A 197 12.61 16.20 20.13
C LEU A 197 12.89 15.58 18.76
N LEU A 198 13.69 14.52 18.70
CA LEU A 198 13.98 13.79 17.46
C LEU A 198 12.70 13.20 16.83
N PHE A 199 11.83 12.61 17.65
CA PHE A 199 10.52 12.13 17.19
C PHE A 199 9.68 13.27 16.60
N PHE A 200 9.61 14.40 17.26
CA PHE A 200 8.88 15.58 16.79
C PHE A 200 9.43 16.08 15.45
N ILE A 201 10.73 16.24 15.33
CA ILE A 201 11.40 16.72 14.11
C ILE A 201 11.13 15.75 12.93
N THR A 202 11.33 14.45 13.13
CA THR A 202 11.13 13.45 12.07
C THR A 202 9.68 13.38 11.63
N LEU A 203 8.74 13.55 12.56
CA LEU A 203 7.32 13.60 12.24
C LEU A 203 6.96 14.83 11.38
N LEU A 204 7.48 16.01 11.76
CA LEU A 204 7.25 17.22 10.97
C LEU A 204 7.86 17.12 9.57
N ILE A 205 9.09 16.63 9.45
CA ILE A 205 9.74 16.41 8.15
C ILE A 205 8.87 15.54 7.26
N SER A 206 8.31 14.45 7.79
CA SER A 206 7.50 13.54 7.00
C SER A 206 6.12 14.11 6.65
N LEU A 207 5.49 14.84 7.57
CA LEU A 207 4.24 15.57 7.31
C LEU A 207 4.42 16.60 6.17
N PHE A 208 5.50 17.40 6.23
CA PHE A 208 5.81 18.35 5.16
C PHE A 208 6.20 17.66 3.86
N GLY A 209 6.98 16.60 3.90
CA GLY A 209 7.33 15.80 2.72
C GLY A 209 6.09 15.29 1.97
N ILE A 210 5.12 14.70 2.69
CA ILE A 210 3.86 14.26 2.08
C ILE A 210 3.05 15.44 1.56
N MET A 211 2.97 16.52 2.30
CA MET A 211 2.22 17.71 1.91
C MET A 211 2.77 18.32 0.61
N PHE A 212 4.09 18.52 0.54
CA PHE A 212 4.75 19.12 -0.62
C PHE A 212 4.75 18.18 -1.84
N SER A 213 4.70 16.86 -1.65
CA SER A 213 4.54 15.94 -2.77
C SER A 213 3.23 16.15 -3.55
N GLY A 214 2.26 16.91 -2.99
CA GLY A 214 0.96 17.14 -3.59
C GLY A 214 0.04 15.92 -3.65
N ASN A 215 0.41 14.83 -2.99
CA ASN A 215 -0.36 13.57 -2.94
C ASN A 215 -1.37 13.59 -1.79
N ARG A 216 -2.60 13.98 -2.07
CA ARG A 216 -3.65 14.24 -1.08
C ARG A 216 -4.11 12.98 -0.35
N MET A 217 -4.38 11.90 -1.07
CA MET A 217 -4.85 10.65 -0.47
C MET A 217 -3.82 10.00 0.44
N PRO A 218 -2.53 9.91 0.09
CA PRO A 218 -1.48 9.50 1.01
C PRO A 218 -1.42 10.33 2.30
N LEU A 219 -1.66 11.63 2.26
CA LEU A 219 -1.73 12.47 3.47
C LEU A 219 -2.89 12.04 4.40
N VAL A 220 -4.07 11.79 3.85
CA VAL A 220 -5.23 11.30 4.62
C VAL A 220 -4.90 9.95 5.26
N LEU A 221 -4.34 9.02 4.49
CA LEU A 221 -3.95 7.68 4.98
C LEU A 221 -2.83 7.76 6.03
N PHE A 222 -1.91 8.70 5.89
CA PHE A 222 -0.87 8.97 6.89
C PHE A 222 -1.47 9.44 8.22
N ILE A 223 -2.42 10.37 8.17
CA ILE A 223 -3.14 10.85 9.36
C ILE A 223 -3.90 9.70 10.03
N ILE A 224 -4.60 8.85 9.25
CA ILE A 224 -5.26 7.65 9.79
C ILE A 224 -4.25 6.74 10.48
N THR A 225 -3.11 6.45 9.84
CA THR A 225 -2.05 5.60 10.39
C THR A 225 -1.53 6.18 11.72
N LEU A 226 -1.27 7.48 11.76
CA LEU A 226 -0.83 8.17 12.98
C LEU A 226 -1.89 8.13 14.08
N THR A 227 -3.15 8.39 13.76
CA THR A 227 -4.24 8.38 14.74
C THR A 227 -4.35 7.01 15.40
N ILE A 228 -4.30 5.93 14.62
CA ILE A 228 -4.34 4.56 15.16
C ILE A 228 -3.11 4.30 16.02
N PHE A 229 -1.91 4.65 15.53
CA PHE A 229 -0.67 4.46 16.27
C PHE A 229 -0.71 5.15 17.64
N LEU A 230 -1.24 6.36 17.69
CA LEU A 230 -1.32 7.14 18.91
C LEU A 230 -2.42 6.68 19.86
N ALA A 231 -3.53 6.18 19.34
CA ALA A 231 -4.57 5.60 20.20
C ALA A 231 -3.98 4.52 21.15
N TYR A 232 -2.90 3.88 20.72
CA TYR A 232 -2.19 2.87 21.51
C TYR A 232 -0.97 3.42 22.27
N GLN A 233 -0.37 4.54 21.83
CA GLN A 233 0.87 5.11 22.38
C GLN A 233 0.58 6.41 23.13
N LYS A 234 0.02 6.30 24.34
CA LYS A 234 -0.44 7.44 25.16
C LYS A 234 0.67 8.43 25.52
N GLU A 235 1.92 7.97 25.66
CA GLU A 235 3.06 8.81 26.02
C GLU A 235 3.38 9.89 24.96
N PHE A 236 2.98 9.66 23.70
CA PHE A 236 3.25 10.57 22.59
C PHE A 236 2.10 11.51 22.23
N HIS A 237 0.96 11.44 22.93
CA HIS A 237 -0.21 12.27 22.61
C HIS A 237 0.12 13.77 22.58
N LYS A 238 0.87 14.27 23.56
CA LYS A 238 1.23 15.69 23.64
C LYS A 238 2.06 16.15 22.43
N ILE A 239 3.09 15.38 22.09
CA ILE A 239 3.97 15.70 20.94
C ILE A 239 3.18 15.67 19.65
N LEU A 240 2.28 14.72 19.50
CA LEU A 240 1.49 14.64 18.32
C LEU A 240 0.50 15.80 18.17
N ILE A 241 -0.20 16.11 19.23
CA ILE A 241 -1.13 17.26 19.21
C ILE A 241 -0.37 18.52 18.81
N VAL A 242 0.81 18.75 19.40
CA VAL A 242 1.66 19.90 19.03
C VAL A 242 2.09 19.81 17.56
N SER A 243 2.52 18.63 17.09
CA SER A 243 2.93 18.45 15.70
C SER A 243 1.78 18.70 14.72
N LEU A 244 0.58 18.22 15.03
CA LEU A 244 -0.62 18.46 14.21
C LEU A 244 -1.03 19.94 14.23
N LEU A 245 -0.94 20.61 15.37
CA LEU A 245 -1.22 22.05 15.45
C LEU A 245 -0.23 22.86 14.61
N VAL A 246 1.07 22.58 14.74
CA VAL A 246 2.11 23.22 13.91
C VAL A 246 1.85 22.94 12.43
N PHE A 247 1.49 21.72 12.08
CA PHE A 247 1.20 21.34 10.70
C PHE A 247 -0.06 22.04 10.16
N ILE A 248 -1.14 22.09 10.91
CA ILE A 248 -2.38 22.77 10.53
C ILE A 248 -2.14 24.28 10.35
N PHE A 249 -1.39 24.91 11.28
CA PHE A 249 -1.02 26.30 11.16
C PHE A 249 -0.17 26.55 9.91
N SER A 250 0.78 25.68 9.62
CA SER A 250 1.62 25.77 8.41
C SER A 250 0.82 25.62 7.14
N ILE A 251 -0.16 24.68 7.11
CA ILE A 251 -1.10 24.56 5.98
C ILE A 251 -1.88 25.87 5.79
N TYR A 252 -2.44 26.40 6.88
CA TYR A 252 -3.21 27.65 6.83
C TYR A 252 -2.35 28.79 6.26
N TYR A 253 -1.12 28.93 6.74
CA TYR A 253 -0.18 29.93 6.25
C TYR A 253 0.14 29.75 4.77
N LEU A 254 0.46 28.53 4.33
CA LEU A 254 0.81 28.23 2.94
C LEU A 254 -0.39 28.41 1.98
N VAL A 255 -1.60 28.02 2.40
CA VAL A 255 -2.82 28.20 1.61
C VAL A 255 -3.13 29.69 1.39
N ASN A 256 -2.84 30.55 2.38
CA ASN A 256 -3.11 31.98 2.26
C ASN A 256 -2.01 32.75 1.48
N ASN A 257 -0.76 32.26 1.50
CA ASN A 257 0.36 32.97 0.91
C ASN A 257 0.91 32.36 -0.39
N ASN A 258 0.44 31.16 -0.77
CA ASN A 258 0.90 30.48 -1.98
C ASN A 258 -0.29 30.09 -2.85
N THR A 259 -0.41 30.71 -4.02
CA THR A 259 -1.52 30.51 -4.96
C THR A 259 -1.68 29.06 -5.42
N ASN A 260 -0.58 28.35 -5.63
CA ASN A 260 -0.59 26.94 -6.02
C ASN A 260 -1.18 26.07 -4.90
N PHE A 261 -0.79 26.30 -3.64
CA PHE A 261 -1.35 25.61 -2.48
C PHE A 261 -2.83 25.91 -2.28
N HIS A 262 -3.23 27.18 -2.37
CA HIS A 262 -4.62 27.59 -2.30
C HIS A 262 -5.48 26.83 -3.30
N TRP A 263 -5.07 26.83 -4.56
CA TRP A 263 -5.79 26.13 -5.63
C TRP A 263 -5.86 24.62 -5.40
N HIS A 264 -4.78 24.02 -4.91
CA HIS A 264 -4.73 22.59 -4.59
C HIS A 264 -5.70 22.19 -3.49
N PHE A 265 -5.72 22.91 -2.37
CA PHE A 265 -6.60 22.59 -1.25
C PHE A 265 -8.07 22.85 -1.59
N LYS A 266 -8.39 23.99 -2.18
CA LYS A 266 -9.75 24.31 -2.63
C LYS A 266 -10.28 23.25 -3.60
N THR A 267 -9.47 22.85 -4.57
CA THR A 267 -9.87 21.80 -5.53
C THR A 267 -10.07 20.45 -4.84
N PHE A 268 -9.30 20.11 -3.82
CA PHE A 268 -9.45 18.85 -3.07
C PHE A 268 -10.78 18.82 -2.31
N VAL A 269 -11.07 19.86 -1.56
CA VAL A 269 -12.35 20.00 -0.82
C VAL A 269 -13.54 19.94 -1.77
N ASN A 270 -13.50 20.71 -2.86
CA ASN A 270 -14.57 20.73 -3.86
C ASN A 270 -14.78 19.35 -4.52
N LYS A 271 -13.69 18.61 -4.83
CA LYS A 271 -13.82 17.25 -5.37
C LYS A 271 -14.43 16.28 -4.36
N GLY A 272 -14.12 16.42 -3.08
CA GLY A 272 -14.77 15.65 -2.02
C GLY A 272 -16.27 15.88 -1.96
N PHE A 273 -16.70 17.14 -1.96
CA PHE A 273 -18.12 17.49 -2.01
C PHE A 273 -18.83 17.00 -3.27
N GLN A 274 -18.18 17.06 -4.43
CA GLN A 274 -18.73 16.55 -5.67
C GLN A 274 -18.94 15.02 -5.65
N ILE A 275 -18.02 14.27 -5.05
CA ILE A 275 -18.15 12.82 -4.90
C ILE A 275 -19.32 12.50 -3.98
N THR A 276 -19.42 13.16 -2.83
CA THR A 276 -20.51 12.91 -1.87
C THR A 276 -21.86 13.28 -2.45
N SER A 277 -21.99 14.42 -3.12
CA SER A 277 -23.24 14.86 -3.77
C SER A 277 -23.65 13.92 -4.91
N TYR A 278 -22.69 13.40 -5.68
CA TYR A 278 -22.95 12.39 -6.71
C TYR A 278 -23.59 11.13 -6.12
N PHE A 279 -23.00 10.56 -5.08
CA PHE A 279 -23.55 9.36 -4.45
C PHE A 279 -24.90 9.62 -3.79
N GLN A 280 -25.12 10.77 -3.16
CA GLN A 280 -26.42 11.17 -2.63
C GLN A 280 -27.47 11.25 -3.73
N ASN A 281 -27.21 11.97 -4.82
CA ASN A 281 -28.16 12.13 -5.92
C ASN A 281 -28.50 10.78 -6.55
N LYS A 282 -27.50 9.91 -6.72
CA LYS A 282 -27.72 8.55 -7.26
C LYS A 282 -28.58 7.68 -6.35
N LEU A 283 -28.44 7.80 -5.02
CA LEU A 283 -29.26 7.10 -4.05
C LEU A 283 -30.72 7.59 -4.05
N TYR A 284 -30.94 8.90 -4.26
CA TYR A 284 -32.27 9.49 -4.31
C TYR A 284 -32.92 9.50 -5.71
N GLY A 285 -32.25 8.91 -6.72
CA GLY A 285 -32.80 8.84 -8.10
C GLY A 285 -32.80 10.17 -8.85
N ASN A 286 -32.07 11.17 -8.35
CA ASN A 286 -31.96 12.49 -8.99
C ASN A 286 -30.99 12.45 -10.18
N GLU A 287 -31.24 13.26 -11.22
CA GLU A 287 -30.29 13.42 -12.32
C GLU A 287 -28.98 14.00 -11.81
N THR A 288 -27.88 13.33 -12.14
CA THR A 288 -26.53 13.74 -11.74
C THR A 288 -25.83 14.43 -12.89
N ASN A 289 -25.39 15.68 -12.67
CA ASN A 289 -24.53 16.38 -13.62
C ASN A 289 -23.10 15.81 -13.51
N TYR A 290 -22.73 14.94 -14.45
CA TYR A 290 -21.46 14.20 -14.49
C TYR A 290 -20.21 15.05 -14.79
N LEU A 291 -20.41 16.30 -15.16
CA LEU A 291 -19.40 17.12 -15.86
C LEU A 291 -18.13 17.46 -15.05
N ALA A 292 -18.11 17.25 -13.75
CA ALA A 292 -17.09 17.94 -12.94
C ALA A 292 -15.99 17.05 -12.34
N ASN A 293 -16.14 15.74 -12.16
CA ASN A 293 -15.20 14.98 -11.36
C ASN A 293 -14.63 13.73 -12.06
N THR A 294 -13.32 13.77 -12.35
CA THR A 294 -12.57 12.67 -12.95
C THR A 294 -12.70 11.33 -12.19
N TYR A 295 -12.72 11.38 -10.84
CA TYR A 295 -12.86 10.16 -10.02
C TYR A 295 -14.24 9.50 -10.14
N VAL A 296 -15.30 10.30 -10.26
CA VAL A 296 -16.65 9.76 -10.48
C VAL A 296 -16.71 9.01 -11.81
N LYS A 297 -16.12 9.60 -12.86
CA LYS A 297 -16.02 8.93 -14.19
C LYS A 297 -15.24 7.62 -14.11
N GLU A 298 -14.10 7.62 -13.43
CA GLU A 298 -13.27 6.43 -13.23
C GLU A 298 -14.00 5.33 -12.46
N PHE A 299 -14.75 5.69 -11.43
CA PHE A 299 -15.55 4.73 -10.65
C PHE A 299 -16.71 4.15 -11.46
N GLU A 300 -17.40 4.98 -12.24
CA GLU A 300 -18.46 4.49 -13.14
C GLU A 300 -17.91 3.57 -14.21
N THR A 301 -16.78 3.95 -14.84
CA THR A 301 -16.07 3.09 -15.79
C THR A 301 -15.71 1.75 -15.13
N GLY A 302 -15.25 1.76 -13.87
CA GLY A 302 -14.98 0.56 -13.09
C GLY A 302 -16.21 -0.32 -12.90
N ILE A 303 -17.34 0.29 -12.53
CA ILE A 303 -18.63 -0.41 -12.35
C ILE A 303 -19.14 -0.99 -13.67
N LEU A 304 -19.07 -0.23 -14.77
CA LEU A 304 -19.50 -0.67 -16.08
C LEU A 304 -18.63 -1.82 -16.61
N THR A 305 -17.31 -1.74 -16.42
CA THR A 305 -16.39 -2.84 -16.75
C THR A 305 -16.72 -4.10 -15.95
N TRP A 306 -16.97 -3.97 -14.63
CA TRP A 306 -17.39 -5.10 -13.80
C TRP A 306 -18.70 -5.72 -14.31
N LYS A 307 -19.67 -4.92 -14.77
CA LYS A 307 -20.94 -5.41 -15.30
C LYS A 307 -20.82 -6.31 -16.53
N GLN A 308 -19.70 -6.24 -17.27
CA GLN A 308 -19.43 -7.12 -18.42
C GLN A 308 -19.19 -8.58 -17.98
N ASN A 309 -18.48 -8.76 -16.84
CA ASN A 309 -18.26 -10.10 -16.26
C ASN A 309 -18.38 -10.04 -14.73
N LYS A 310 -19.64 -10.06 -14.25
CA LYS A 310 -19.97 -9.79 -12.85
C LYS A 310 -19.43 -10.84 -11.88
N ILE A 311 -19.42 -12.12 -12.25
CA ILE A 311 -19.18 -13.22 -11.32
C ILE A 311 -17.71 -13.56 -11.24
N PHE A 312 -17.04 -13.81 -12.37
CA PHE A 312 -15.68 -14.35 -12.41
C PHE A 312 -14.61 -13.31 -12.78
N GLY A 313 -14.99 -12.22 -13.46
CA GLY A 313 -14.03 -11.21 -13.93
C GLY A 313 -13.28 -11.64 -15.19
N GLY A 314 -12.52 -10.70 -15.77
CA GLY A 314 -11.73 -10.92 -16.98
C GLY A 314 -10.29 -11.38 -16.76
N GLY A 315 -9.85 -11.55 -15.50
CA GLY A 315 -8.45 -11.82 -15.14
C GLY A 315 -7.66 -10.56 -14.81
N ILE A 316 -6.47 -10.76 -14.21
CA ILE A 316 -5.59 -9.65 -13.80
C ILE A 316 -5.20 -8.80 -15.02
N LYS A 317 -5.32 -7.47 -14.88
CA LYS A 317 -5.04 -6.48 -15.94
C LYS A 317 -6.07 -6.44 -17.08
N SER A 318 -7.18 -7.18 -16.99
CA SER A 318 -8.24 -7.12 -18.00
C SER A 318 -9.00 -5.78 -18.00
N PHE A 319 -9.00 -5.04 -16.90
CA PHE A 319 -9.68 -3.75 -16.83
C PHE A 319 -9.24 -2.81 -17.96
N TYR A 320 -7.94 -2.68 -18.20
CA TYR A 320 -7.38 -1.79 -19.23
C TYR A 320 -7.94 -2.10 -20.65
N PHE A 321 -8.11 -3.37 -20.99
CA PHE A 321 -8.63 -3.80 -22.28
C PHE A 321 -10.16 -3.72 -22.33
N ASN A 322 -10.82 -4.14 -21.27
CA ASN A 322 -12.28 -4.24 -21.23
C ASN A 322 -12.97 -2.88 -21.10
N CYS A 323 -12.31 -1.88 -20.49
CA CYS A 323 -12.89 -0.56 -20.37
C CYS A 323 -13.01 0.17 -21.70
N THR A 324 -12.15 -0.14 -22.69
CA THR A 324 -12.25 0.43 -24.04
C THR A 324 -13.46 -0.07 -24.83
N ASN A 325 -14.00 -1.25 -24.44
CA ASN A 325 -15.17 -1.85 -25.07
C ASN A 325 -16.50 -1.32 -24.53
N ILE A 326 -16.45 -0.47 -23.49
CA ILE A 326 -17.65 0.20 -22.99
C ILE A 326 -18.08 1.24 -24.01
N LYS A 327 -18.92 0.79 -24.94
CA LYS A 327 -19.65 1.70 -25.83
C LYS A 327 -20.75 2.32 -24.98
N ASP A 328 -20.73 3.66 -24.89
CA ASP A 328 -21.88 4.47 -24.67
C ASP A 328 -22.28 5.04 -23.34
N SER A 329 -23.14 5.98 -23.48
CA SER A 329 -24.02 6.76 -22.62
C SER A 329 -23.32 7.63 -21.57
N VAL A 330 -22.34 7.13 -20.87
CA VAL A 330 -21.52 7.93 -19.93
C VAL A 330 -20.44 8.72 -20.66
N MET A 331 -19.96 8.19 -21.78
CA MET A 331 -18.91 8.81 -22.59
C MET A 331 -19.40 9.98 -23.43
N ASP A 332 -20.56 9.86 -24.07
CA ASP A 332 -21.13 10.90 -24.92
C ASP A 332 -21.58 12.13 -24.10
N LYS A 333 -22.10 11.90 -22.89
CA LYS A 333 -22.53 12.99 -21.99
C LYS A 333 -21.40 13.72 -21.30
N THR A 334 -20.18 13.16 -21.24
CA THR A 334 -19.07 13.67 -20.44
C THR A 334 -17.81 14.03 -21.23
N GLY A 335 -17.84 13.91 -22.56
CA GLY A 335 -16.75 14.35 -23.43
C GLY A 335 -15.47 13.52 -23.35
N GLY A 336 -15.55 12.20 -23.11
CA GLY A 336 -14.42 11.28 -23.22
C GLY A 336 -14.39 10.15 -22.23
N THR A 337 -13.68 9.07 -22.61
CA THR A 337 -13.42 7.92 -21.75
C THR A 337 -12.35 8.22 -20.71
N ASN A 338 -12.60 7.85 -19.45
CA ASN A 338 -11.55 7.74 -18.45
C ASN A 338 -11.08 6.28 -18.31
N CYS A 339 -10.77 5.65 -19.43
CA CYS A 339 -10.11 4.36 -19.47
C CYS A 339 -8.64 4.50 -19.14
N ASN A 340 -8.33 4.55 -17.86
CA ASN A 340 -6.98 4.52 -17.33
C ASN A 340 -6.50 3.06 -17.19
N SER A 341 -5.25 2.86 -16.76
CA SER A 341 -4.71 1.52 -16.49
C SER A 341 -5.44 0.77 -15.37
N HIS A 342 -6.25 1.47 -14.56
CA HIS A 342 -7.02 0.94 -13.44
C HIS A 342 -8.07 1.99 -12.94
N PRO A 343 -9.15 1.58 -12.25
CA PRO A 343 -10.24 2.46 -11.85
C PRO A 343 -9.97 3.27 -10.58
N HIS A 344 -8.73 3.48 -10.18
CA HIS A 344 -8.28 4.23 -9.00
C HIS A 344 -8.98 3.85 -7.67
N ASN A 345 -9.51 2.63 -7.58
CA ASN A 345 -10.03 2.05 -6.35
C ASN A 345 -9.79 0.54 -6.36
N TYR A 346 -9.22 0.00 -5.26
CA TYR A 346 -8.85 -1.41 -5.16
C TYR A 346 -10.06 -2.36 -5.33
N TYR A 347 -11.16 -2.06 -4.65
CA TYR A 347 -12.33 -2.92 -4.64
C TYR A 347 -13.02 -2.96 -6.00
N LEU A 348 -13.12 -1.81 -6.66
CA LEU A 348 -13.62 -1.72 -8.04
C LEU A 348 -12.70 -2.45 -9.02
N GLN A 349 -11.40 -2.34 -8.85
CA GLN A 349 -10.45 -3.05 -9.70
C GLN A 349 -10.57 -4.56 -9.51
N ILE A 350 -10.60 -5.03 -8.26
CA ILE A 350 -10.76 -6.45 -7.95
C ILE A 350 -12.08 -6.97 -8.50
N ALA A 351 -13.17 -6.21 -8.34
CA ALA A 351 -14.46 -6.58 -8.90
C ALA A 351 -14.42 -6.67 -10.44
N ALA A 352 -13.81 -5.69 -11.12
CA ALA A 352 -13.72 -5.67 -12.58
C ALA A 352 -12.81 -6.79 -13.13
N GLU A 353 -11.69 -7.07 -12.46
CA GLU A 353 -10.69 -8.03 -12.95
C GLU A 353 -10.94 -9.47 -12.44
N LEU A 354 -11.43 -9.65 -11.22
CA LEU A 354 -11.65 -10.97 -10.60
C LEU A 354 -13.13 -11.28 -10.28
N GLY A 355 -14.05 -10.40 -10.66
CA GLY A 355 -15.47 -10.56 -10.42
C GLY A 355 -15.88 -10.51 -8.94
N LEU A 356 -17.15 -10.85 -8.69
CA LEU A 356 -17.71 -10.90 -7.33
C LEU A 356 -17.02 -11.97 -6.47
N VAL A 357 -16.67 -13.11 -7.07
CA VAL A 357 -15.99 -14.21 -6.35
C VAL A 357 -14.63 -13.74 -5.84
N GLY A 358 -13.81 -13.12 -6.69
CA GLY A 358 -12.49 -12.58 -6.29
C GLY A 358 -12.62 -11.46 -5.25
N LEU A 359 -13.64 -10.62 -5.38
CA LEU A 359 -13.92 -9.57 -4.38
C LEU A 359 -14.28 -10.16 -3.01
N ILE A 360 -15.14 -11.17 -2.96
CA ILE A 360 -15.53 -11.86 -1.71
C ILE A 360 -14.32 -12.52 -1.06
N ILE A 361 -13.48 -13.24 -1.83
CA ILE A 361 -12.26 -13.86 -1.30
C ILE A 361 -11.32 -12.80 -0.71
N THR A 362 -11.13 -11.67 -1.39
CA THR A 362 -10.25 -10.59 -0.95
C THR A 362 -10.77 -9.91 0.30
N VAL A 363 -12.06 -9.57 0.34
CA VAL A 363 -12.69 -8.95 1.52
C VAL A 363 -12.63 -9.90 2.71
N TYR A 364 -12.93 -11.18 2.50
CA TYR A 364 -12.83 -12.20 3.55
C TYR A 364 -11.39 -12.32 4.09
N LEU A 365 -10.38 -12.34 3.20
CA LEU A 365 -8.97 -12.31 3.60
C LEU A 365 -8.63 -11.10 4.46
N PHE A 366 -9.06 -9.91 4.05
CA PHE A 366 -8.80 -8.67 4.79
C PHE A 366 -9.48 -8.69 6.17
N LEU A 367 -10.71 -9.16 6.26
CA LEU A 367 -11.43 -9.30 7.52
C LEU A 367 -10.75 -10.33 8.44
N LEU A 368 -10.33 -11.48 7.93
CA LEU A 368 -9.60 -12.48 8.72
C LEU A 368 -8.32 -11.89 9.34
N ILE A 369 -7.54 -11.14 8.55
CA ILE A 369 -6.32 -10.49 9.02
C ILE A 369 -6.67 -9.46 10.10
N LEU A 370 -7.67 -8.62 9.86
CA LEU A 370 -8.10 -7.59 10.80
C LEU A 370 -8.58 -8.20 12.13
N PHE A 371 -9.45 -9.20 12.09
CA PHE A 371 -9.91 -9.89 13.30
C PHE A 371 -8.77 -10.57 14.05
N LYS A 372 -7.83 -11.18 13.34
CA LYS A 372 -6.66 -11.81 13.95
C LYS A 372 -5.80 -10.81 14.71
N ILE A 373 -5.54 -9.63 14.12
CA ILE A 373 -4.77 -8.57 14.77
C ILE A 373 -5.53 -8.01 15.99
N LEU A 374 -6.81 -7.67 15.80
CA LEU A 374 -7.63 -7.09 16.88
C LEU A 374 -7.74 -8.05 18.05
N ARG A 375 -7.87 -9.35 17.79
CA ARG A 375 -7.86 -10.38 18.85
C ARG A 375 -6.54 -10.37 19.61
N VAL A 376 -5.41 -10.33 18.93
CA VAL A 376 -4.09 -10.28 19.56
C VAL A 376 -3.92 -9.01 20.40
N LEU A 377 -4.35 -7.86 19.90
CA LEU A 377 -4.28 -6.58 20.63
C LEU A 377 -5.19 -6.57 21.86
N HIS A 378 -6.37 -7.19 21.79
CA HIS A 378 -7.30 -7.28 22.92
C HIS A 378 -6.72 -8.13 24.07
N TYR A 379 -6.12 -9.27 23.77
CA TYR A 379 -5.51 -10.14 24.78
C TYR A 379 -4.17 -9.60 25.29
N SER A 380 -3.51 -8.72 24.54
CA SER A 380 -2.19 -8.17 24.86
C SER A 380 -2.19 -6.97 25.79
N LYS A 381 -3.33 -6.57 26.37
CA LYS A 381 -3.46 -5.37 27.23
C LYS A 381 -2.45 -5.29 28.40
N LYS A 382 -1.66 -6.31 28.64
CA LYS A 382 -0.75 -6.39 29.79
C LYS A 382 0.74 -6.30 29.51
N ASN A 383 1.25 -6.62 28.28
CA ASN A 383 2.70 -6.60 28.02
C ASN A 383 3.08 -6.51 26.55
N GLN A 384 3.85 -5.48 26.20
CA GLN A 384 4.93 -5.43 25.19
C GLN A 384 4.61 -5.68 23.70
N ASP A 385 3.40 -5.61 23.19
CA ASP A 385 3.11 -5.82 21.77
C ASP A 385 3.11 -4.55 20.92
N GLU A 386 3.80 -3.52 21.36
CA GLU A 386 3.95 -2.24 20.65
C GLU A 386 4.47 -2.40 19.21
N LYS A 387 5.26 -3.46 18.96
CA LYS A 387 5.79 -3.80 17.63
C LYS A 387 4.72 -4.10 16.58
N LYS A 388 3.51 -4.48 17.03
CA LYS A 388 2.43 -4.91 16.12
C LYS A 388 1.55 -3.76 15.66
N ILE A 389 1.51 -2.69 16.44
CA ILE A 389 0.60 -1.54 16.22
C ILE A 389 0.85 -0.86 14.87
N PRO A 390 2.09 -0.57 14.43
CA PRO A 390 2.35 0.03 13.14
C PRO A 390 1.86 -0.82 11.97
N PHE A 391 2.02 -2.14 12.05
CA PHE A 391 1.56 -3.04 10.99
C PHE A 391 0.03 -3.04 10.89
N LEU A 392 -0.68 -2.98 12.03
CA LEU A 392 -2.14 -2.81 12.03
C LEU A 392 -2.54 -1.47 11.39
N ALA A 393 -1.91 -0.38 11.82
CA ALA A 393 -2.23 0.96 11.33
C ALA A 393 -1.98 1.07 9.81
N LEU A 394 -0.85 0.53 9.33
CA LEU A 394 -0.53 0.45 7.91
C LEU A 394 -1.52 -0.43 7.14
N PHE A 395 -1.92 -1.57 7.71
CA PHE A 395 -2.88 -2.45 7.06
C PHE A 395 -4.25 -1.80 6.91
N ILE A 396 -4.76 -1.16 7.97
CA ILE A 396 -6.04 -0.42 7.91
C ILE A 396 -5.97 0.71 6.87
N ALA A 397 -4.85 1.45 6.82
CA ALA A 397 -4.66 2.48 5.81
C ALA A 397 -4.60 1.90 4.38
N GLU A 398 -3.96 0.73 4.21
CA GLU A 398 -3.82 0.10 2.89
C GLU A 398 -5.15 -0.46 2.35
N ILE A 399 -5.98 -1.05 3.22
CA ILE A 399 -7.30 -1.59 2.85
C ILE A 399 -8.43 -0.55 2.90
N CYS A 400 -8.13 0.73 3.14
CA CYS A 400 -9.14 1.78 3.22
C CYS A 400 -9.98 1.84 1.94
N PRO A 401 -11.33 1.69 2.04
CA PRO A 401 -12.19 1.61 0.85
C PRO A 401 -12.23 2.90 0.04
N PHE A 402 -11.90 4.04 0.67
CA PHE A 402 -11.85 5.35 0.02
C PHE A 402 -10.49 5.65 -0.64
N LYS A 403 -9.57 4.71 -0.64
CA LYS A 403 -8.26 4.88 -1.25
C LYS A 403 -8.39 5.01 -2.77
N THR A 404 -8.06 6.19 -3.28
CA THR A 404 -8.12 6.54 -4.71
C THR A 404 -6.76 6.55 -5.39
N SER A 405 -5.73 6.06 -4.71
CA SER A 405 -4.36 6.03 -5.20
C SER A 405 -3.89 4.60 -5.43
N ALA A 406 -3.20 4.38 -6.51
CA ALA A 406 -2.58 3.12 -6.92
C ALA A 406 -3.56 2.00 -7.34
N SER A 407 -3.04 1.07 -8.11
CA SER A 407 -3.70 -0.17 -8.52
C SER A 407 -3.34 -1.30 -7.56
N PHE A 408 -4.28 -2.19 -7.28
CA PHE A 408 -4.05 -3.36 -6.43
C PHE A 408 -3.01 -4.31 -7.03
N PHE A 409 -3.04 -4.50 -8.36
CA PHE A 409 -2.18 -5.45 -9.08
C PHE A 409 -0.90 -4.82 -9.66
N THR A 410 -0.47 -3.64 -9.19
CA THR A 410 0.86 -3.11 -9.55
C THR A 410 1.96 -3.78 -8.73
N THR A 411 3.16 -3.85 -9.30
CA THR A 411 4.33 -4.46 -8.66
C THR A 411 4.59 -3.87 -7.27
N SER A 412 4.63 -2.55 -7.17
CA SER A 412 4.90 -1.86 -5.90
C SER A 412 3.83 -2.12 -4.84
N THR A 413 2.54 -2.06 -5.20
CA THR A 413 1.45 -2.31 -4.25
C THR A 413 1.40 -3.77 -3.81
N SER A 414 1.49 -4.70 -4.76
CA SER A 414 1.48 -6.14 -4.44
C SER A 414 2.69 -6.55 -3.60
N ALA A 415 3.90 -6.08 -3.95
CA ALA A 415 5.09 -6.34 -3.15
C ALA A 415 4.92 -5.82 -1.72
N TYR A 416 4.46 -4.59 -1.56
CA TYR A 416 4.22 -4.01 -0.24
C TYR A 416 3.20 -4.80 0.58
N LEU A 417 2.04 -5.15 0.00
CA LEU A 417 1.00 -5.93 0.67
C LEU A 417 1.50 -7.32 1.08
N PHE A 418 2.18 -8.02 0.17
CA PHE A 418 2.69 -9.37 0.44
C PHE A 418 4.01 -9.40 1.23
N ILE A 419 4.55 -8.24 1.61
CA ILE A 419 5.53 -8.07 2.69
C ILE A 419 4.79 -7.80 4.01
N LEU A 420 3.79 -6.93 4.01
CA LEU A 420 3.06 -6.50 5.20
C LEU A 420 2.20 -7.62 5.81
N ILE A 421 1.41 -8.32 4.99
CA ILE A 421 0.50 -9.36 5.44
C ILE A 421 1.21 -10.50 6.20
N PRO A 422 2.27 -11.13 5.67
CA PRO A 422 2.96 -12.21 6.40
C PRO A 422 3.62 -11.71 7.68
N MET A 423 4.09 -10.46 7.75
CA MET A 423 4.57 -9.89 9.00
C MET A 423 3.47 -9.85 10.06
N ILE A 424 2.28 -9.38 9.69
CA ILE A 424 1.12 -9.33 10.57
C ILE A 424 0.71 -10.73 11.04
N VAL A 425 0.57 -11.65 10.10
CA VAL A 425 0.09 -13.02 10.37
C VAL A 425 1.08 -13.76 11.26
N SER A 426 2.39 -13.65 10.99
CA SER A 426 3.42 -14.31 11.78
C SER A 426 3.46 -13.80 13.22
N PHE A 427 3.33 -12.49 13.44
CA PHE A 427 3.25 -11.94 14.79
C PHE A 427 2.02 -12.41 15.55
N ALA A 428 0.91 -12.66 14.86
CA ALA A 428 -0.29 -13.17 15.48
C ALA A 428 -0.20 -14.67 15.78
N ASP A 429 0.42 -15.46 14.91
CA ASP A 429 0.59 -16.91 15.08
C ASP A 429 1.59 -17.25 16.21
N TYR A 430 2.67 -16.52 16.32
CA TYR A 430 3.68 -16.72 17.37
C TYR A 430 3.08 -16.73 18.78
N ARG A 431 2.13 -15.85 19.07
CA ARG A 431 1.48 -15.76 20.38
C ARG A 431 0.38 -16.76 20.65
N ILE A 432 -0.35 -17.17 19.62
CA ILE A 432 -1.40 -18.20 19.81
C ILE A 432 -0.75 -19.51 20.26
N ASN A 433 0.48 -19.75 19.84
CA ASN A 433 1.25 -20.94 20.26
C ASN A 433 1.89 -20.80 21.66
N GLU A 434 2.11 -19.56 22.15
CA GLU A 434 2.56 -19.33 23.54
C GLU A 434 1.41 -19.40 24.58
N ILE A 435 0.16 -19.27 24.12
CA ILE A 435 -1.03 -19.31 24.99
C ILE A 435 -1.63 -20.72 25.07
N LYS A 436 -1.28 -21.63 24.13
CA LYS A 436 -1.62 -23.04 24.18
C LYS A 436 -0.55 -23.84 24.93
#